data_0a1ee24b2bad409ad47ed57e054af0d5
#
_entry.id   0a1ee24b2bad409ad47ed57e054af0d5
#
_cell.length_a   1.000
_cell.length_b   1.000
_cell.length_c   1.000
_cell.angle_alpha   90.00
_cell.angle_beta   90.00
_cell.angle_gamma   90.00
#
_symmetry.space_group_name_H-M   'P 1'
#
loop_
_entity.id
_entity.type
_entity.pdbx_description
1 polymer ?
#
loop_
_entity_poly.entity_id
_entity_poly.type
_entity_poly.pdbx_seq_one_letter_code
_entity_poly.pdbx_strand_id
1 'polypeptide(L)'
;GLGDVYKRQALHMMPSLNMCGFLYEGPDIGGFGSNTTEDLVLRWYGMGIFSPLLRNHSANGTRRQEPYRFKNKAAFAGILQLRYLLLPYIYSEYMKAALHDDMYCMPLAFAFPEDDFARRVEDEVMIGESLLIAPVYEQNARGRYVYLPEEMLQVRVKCSESNRIETSVLSAGHHYIPVELDEVVFFMRKGHLLPPVSYTHLTLPT
;
A
#
# COMPACT_ATOMS: atom_id res chain seq x y z
N GLY A 1 -15.15 12.46 -0.93
CA GLY A 1 -15.88 12.34 -2.23
C GLY A 1 -16.02 10.89 -2.66
N LEU A 2 -16.64 10.60 -3.81
CA LEU A 2 -16.80 9.22 -4.31
C LEU A 2 -15.48 8.46 -4.43
N GLY A 3 -14.38 9.14 -4.80
CA GLY A 3 -13.07 8.54 -4.92
C GLY A 3 -12.50 7.99 -3.61
N ASP A 4 -12.81 8.62 -2.49
CA ASP A 4 -12.38 8.15 -1.16
C ASP A 4 -13.14 6.88 -0.77
N VAL A 5 -14.45 6.85 -1.06
CA VAL A 5 -15.30 5.68 -0.82
C VAL A 5 -14.76 4.48 -1.60
N TYR A 6 -14.44 4.65 -2.88
CA TYR A 6 -13.89 3.59 -3.72
C TYR A 6 -12.51 3.11 -3.24
N LYS A 7 -11.64 4.02 -2.76
CA LYS A 7 -10.33 3.65 -2.23
C LYS A 7 -10.44 2.86 -0.94
N ARG A 8 -11.31 3.28 -0.01
CA ARG A 8 -11.60 2.52 1.20
C ARG A 8 -12.21 1.15 0.87
N GLN A 9 -13.16 1.11 -0.07
CA GLN A 9 -13.74 -0.14 -0.54
C GLN A 9 -12.69 -1.08 -1.13
N ALA A 10 -11.75 -0.57 -1.93
CA ALA A 10 -10.65 -1.36 -2.49
C ALA A 10 -9.78 -1.98 -1.39
N LEU A 11 -9.45 -1.20 -0.34
CA LEU A 11 -8.68 -1.70 0.81
C LEU A 11 -9.39 -2.86 1.53
N HIS A 12 -10.72 -2.79 1.69
CA HIS A 12 -11.52 -3.87 2.28
C HIS A 12 -11.67 -5.08 1.35
N MET A 13 -11.69 -4.83 0.04
CA MET A 13 -11.83 -5.92 -0.95
C MET A 13 -10.58 -6.80 -1.06
N MET A 14 -9.38 -6.24 -0.90
CA MET A 14 -8.13 -6.99 -1.03
C MET A 14 -8.10 -8.23 -0.11
N PRO A 15 -8.26 -8.13 1.21
CA PRO A 15 -8.28 -9.30 2.07
C PRO A 15 -9.51 -10.19 1.81
N SER A 16 -10.67 -9.61 1.46
CA SER A 16 -11.88 -10.39 1.17
C SER A 16 -11.73 -11.28 -0.07
N LEU A 17 -11.10 -10.77 -1.13
CA LEU A 17 -10.80 -11.56 -2.33
C LEU A 17 -9.76 -12.64 -2.04
N ASN A 18 -8.74 -12.32 -1.23
CA ASN A 18 -7.74 -13.31 -0.82
C ASN A 18 -8.37 -14.46 -0.01
N MET A 19 -9.33 -14.17 0.88
CA MET A 19 -10.09 -15.22 1.58
C MET A 19 -10.86 -16.14 0.63
N CYS A 20 -11.24 -15.65 -0.55
CA CYS A 20 -11.89 -16.45 -1.59
C CYS A 20 -10.90 -17.14 -2.55
N GLY A 21 -9.59 -17.05 -2.31
CA GLY A 21 -8.55 -17.63 -3.17
C GLY A 21 -8.15 -16.76 -4.37
N PHE A 22 -8.69 -15.56 -4.51
CA PHE A 22 -8.29 -14.61 -5.56
C PHE A 22 -7.11 -13.77 -5.09
N LEU A 23 -5.88 -14.27 -5.30
CA LEU A 23 -4.67 -13.61 -4.84
C LEU A 23 -4.18 -12.51 -5.81
N TYR A 24 -4.32 -12.75 -7.14
CA TYR A 24 -3.87 -11.77 -8.14
C TYR A 24 -4.96 -10.75 -8.41
N GLU A 25 -4.97 -9.72 -7.59
CA GLU A 25 -5.96 -8.64 -7.64
C GLU A 25 -5.30 -7.26 -7.43
N GLY A 26 -6.06 -6.20 -7.74
CA GLY A 26 -5.68 -4.83 -7.48
C GLY A 26 -6.73 -3.87 -8.02
N PRO A 27 -6.99 -2.76 -7.33
CA PRO A 27 -7.98 -1.79 -7.74
C PRO A 27 -7.52 -0.97 -8.95
N ASP A 28 -8.48 -0.39 -9.66
CA ASP A 28 -8.21 0.62 -10.68
C ASP A 28 -7.72 1.90 -10.00
N ILE A 29 -6.41 2.15 -10.06
CA ILE A 29 -5.76 3.30 -9.43
C ILE A 29 -6.37 4.60 -9.95
N GLY A 30 -6.82 5.45 -9.05
CA GLY A 30 -7.49 6.71 -9.37
C GLY A 30 -9.01 6.59 -9.49
N GLY A 31 -9.55 5.36 -9.52
CA GLY A 31 -10.97 5.08 -9.69
C GLY A 31 -11.40 5.01 -11.16
N PHE A 32 -12.31 4.09 -11.48
CA PHE A 32 -12.71 3.78 -12.84
C PHE A 32 -13.69 4.82 -13.41
N GLY A 33 -14.72 5.18 -12.68
CA GLY A 33 -15.93 5.83 -13.20
C GLY A 33 -16.04 7.35 -12.98
N SER A 34 -15.02 8.02 -12.42
CA SER A 34 -15.10 9.44 -12.11
C SER A 34 -13.80 10.20 -12.34
N ASN A 35 -13.91 11.54 -12.44
CA ASN A 35 -12.73 12.40 -12.52
C ASN A 35 -11.99 12.43 -11.19
N THR A 36 -10.73 12.08 -11.22
CA THR A 36 -9.85 12.08 -10.03
C THR A 36 -9.07 13.38 -9.89
N THR A 37 -8.51 13.59 -8.68
CA THR A 37 -7.56 14.68 -8.38
C THR A 37 -6.16 14.10 -8.21
N GLU A 38 -5.14 14.96 -8.30
CA GLU A 38 -3.74 14.57 -8.08
C GLU A 38 -3.53 13.97 -6.69
N ASP A 39 -4.10 14.60 -5.65
CA ASP A 39 -4.06 14.09 -4.27
C ASP A 39 -4.60 12.66 -4.19
N LEU A 40 -5.80 12.44 -4.71
CA LEU A 40 -6.43 11.13 -4.66
C LEU A 40 -5.60 10.07 -5.41
N VAL A 41 -5.06 10.40 -6.58
CA VAL A 41 -4.25 9.46 -7.36
C VAL A 41 -2.94 9.14 -6.64
N LEU A 42 -2.24 10.13 -6.07
CA LEU A 42 -1.01 9.90 -5.28
C LEU A 42 -1.29 8.99 -4.08
N ARG A 43 -2.33 9.29 -3.30
CA ARG A 43 -2.75 8.43 -2.17
C ARG A 43 -3.12 7.03 -2.62
N TRP A 44 -3.73 6.90 -3.80
CA TRP A 44 -4.10 5.60 -4.35
C TRP A 44 -2.89 4.79 -4.82
N TYR A 45 -1.91 5.44 -5.45
CA TYR A 45 -0.64 4.81 -5.77
C TYR A 45 0.08 4.34 -4.50
N GLY A 46 0.12 5.17 -3.44
CA GLY A 46 0.74 4.82 -2.16
C GLY A 46 0.15 3.55 -1.51
N MET A 47 -1.14 3.25 -1.75
CA MET A 47 -1.77 1.98 -1.39
C MET A 47 -1.49 0.89 -2.44
N GLY A 48 -1.70 1.20 -3.70
CA GLY A 48 -1.69 0.21 -4.79
C GLY A 48 -0.34 -0.42 -5.05
N ILE A 49 0.77 0.24 -4.67
CA ILE A 49 2.11 -0.35 -4.83
C ILE A 49 2.30 -1.66 -4.04
N PHE A 50 1.46 -1.94 -3.07
CA PHE A 50 1.46 -3.20 -2.31
C PHE A 50 0.56 -4.27 -2.92
N SER A 51 -0.33 -3.92 -3.85
CA SER A 51 -1.20 -4.90 -4.53
C SER A 51 -0.41 -5.73 -5.55
N PRO A 52 -0.73 -7.01 -5.75
CA PRO A 52 -0.14 -7.81 -6.84
C PRO A 52 -0.34 -7.18 -8.20
N LEU A 53 -1.55 -6.76 -8.54
CA LEU A 53 -1.86 -6.00 -9.75
C LEU A 53 -1.85 -4.50 -9.45
N LEU A 54 -0.89 -3.77 -10.02
CA LEU A 54 -0.86 -2.30 -9.99
C LEU A 54 -1.25 -1.77 -11.37
N ARG A 55 -2.44 -1.21 -11.49
CA ARG A 55 -2.99 -0.75 -12.76
C ARG A 55 -3.63 0.63 -12.62
N ASN A 56 -3.21 1.61 -13.42
CA ASN A 56 -3.94 2.85 -13.61
C ASN A 56 -4.95 2.63 -14.74
N HIS A 57 -6.23 2.72 -14.42
CA HIS A 57 -7.29 2.46 -15.38
C HIS A 57 -8.52 3.32 -15.11
N SER A 58 -9.13 3.84 -16.17
CA SER A 58 -10.33 4.69 -16.08
C SER A 58 -11.27 4.46 -17.26
N ALA A 59 -12.53 4.77 -17.05
CA ALA A 59 -13.55 4.66 -18.09
C ALA A 59 -13.30 5.66 -19.23
N ASN A 60 -13.78 5.32 -20.41
CA ASN A 60 -13.80 6.25 -21.53
C ASN A 60 -14.67 7.49 -21.20
N GLY A 61 -14.18 8.67 -21.55
CA GLY A 61 -14.86 9.94 -21.28
C GLY A 61 -14.55 10.56 -19.89
N THR A 62 -13.78 9.88 -19.03
CA THR A 62 -13.28 10.49 -17.78
C THR A 62 -12.02 11.33 -18.03
N ARG A 63 -11.62 12.12 -17.02
CA ARG A 63 -10.34 12.84 -17.08
C ARG A 63 -9.19 11.85 -17.19
N ARG A 64 -8.22 12.17 -18.04
CA ARG A 64 -6.96 11.43 -18.11
C ARG A 64 -6.21 11.54 -16.79
N GLN A 65 -5.79 10.39 -16.22
CA GLN A 65 -5.24 10.28 -14.89
C GLN A 65 -3.84 9.63 -14.85
N GLU A 66 -3.18 9.56 -16.00
CA GLU A 66 -1.83 9.05 -16.07
C GLU A 66 -0.87 9.96 -15.26
N PRO A 67 0.11 9.39 -14.52
CA PRO A 67 1.02 10.14 -13.62
C PRO A 67 1.69 11.35 -14.27
N TYR A 68 2.09 11.25 -15.52
CA TYR A 68 2.75 12.35 -16.24
C TYR A 68 1.86 13.57 -16.54
N ARG A 69 0.55 13.44 -16.33
CA ARG A 69 -0.43 14.53 -16.49
C ARG A 69 -0.48 15.48 -15.30
N PHE A 70 -0.04 15.01 -14.16
CA PHE A 70 -0.07 15.76 -12.91
C PHE A 70 1.20 16.59 -12.70
N LYS A 71 1.16 17.50 -11.71
CA LYS A 71 2.27 18.41 -11.44
C LYS A 71 3.41 17.73 -10.69
N ASN A 72 3.09 16.94 -9.68
CA ASN A 72 4.07 16.31 -8.79
C ASN A 72 4.63 15.00 -9.38
N LYS A 73 5.30 15.11 -10.53
CA LYS A 73 5.88 13.96 -11.24
C LYS A 73 6.94 13.23 -10.41
N ALA A 74 7.70 13.96 -9.58
CA ALA A 74 8.74 13.38 -8.74
C ALA A 74 8.15 12.41 -7.71
N ALA A 75 7.03 12.78 -7.05
CA ALA A 75 6.35 11.88 -6.13
C ALA A 75 5.85 10.62 -6.82
N PHE A 76 5.21 10.73 -7.99
CA PHE A 76 4.77 9.56 -8.75
C PHE A 76 5.94 8.65 -9.15
N ALA A 77 7.03 9.23 -9.64
CA ALA A 77 8.21 8.46 -10.01
C ALA A 77 8.81 7.73 -8.79
N GLY A 78 8.94 8.41 -7.65
CA GLY A 78 9.44 7.82 -6.43
C GLY A 78 8.55 6.72 -5.88
N ILE A 79 7.22 6.90 -5.88
CA ILE A 79 6.28 5.84 -5.47
C ILE A 79 6.43 4.60 -6.36
N LEU A 80 6.55 4.78 -7.68
CA LEU A 80 6.77 3.66 -8.60
C LEU A 80 8.15 3.00 -8.40
N GLN A 81 9.20 3.78 -8.16
CA GLN A 81 10.51 3.24 -7.80
C GLN A 81 10.45 2.43 -6.50
N LEU A 82 9.72 2.91 -5.49
CA LEU A 82 9.49 2.14 -4.26
C LEU A 82 8.79 0.82 -4.56
N ARG A 83 7.81 0.78 -5.47
CA ARG A 83 7.20 -0.47 -5.93
C ARG A 83 8.25 -1.44 -6.45
N TYR A 84 9.16 -0.98 -7.31
CA TYR A 84 10.22 -1.84 -7.86
C TYR A 84 11.17 -2.35 -6.77
N LEU A 85 11.49 -1.56 -5.77
CA LEU A 85 12.29 -1.99 -4.61
C LEU A 85 11.58 -3.08 -3.79
N LEU A 86 10.26 -3.02 -3.69
CA LEU A 86 9.42 -3.97 -2.95
C LEU A 86 9.05 -5.22 -3.75
N LEU A 87 9.25 -5.25 -5.08
CA LEU A 87 8.82 -6.37 -5.92
C LEU A 87 9.35 -7.74 -5.48
N PRO A 88 10.61 -7.91 -5.05
CA PRO A 88 11.08 -9.21 -4.59
C PRO A 88 10.30 -9.71 -3.38
N TYR A 89 10.02 -8.83 -2.43
CA TYR A 89 9.18 -9.15 -1.26
C TYR A 89 7.76 -9.52 -1.70
N ILE A 90 7.12 -8.65 -2.48
CA ILE A 90 5.75 -8.83 -2.97
C ILE A 90 5.63 -10.15 -3.73
N TYR A 91 6.57 -10.42 -4.63
CA TYR A 91 6.57 -11.65 -5.42
C TYR A 91 6.76 -12.89 -4.54
N SER A 92 7.69 -12.84 -3.58
CA SER A 92 7.97 -13.96 -2.68
C SER A 92 6.75 -14.28 -1.80
N GLU A 93 6.13 -13.27 -1.18
CA GLU A 93 4.95 -13.47 -0.34
C GLU A 93 3.72 -13.89 -1.17
N TYR A 94 3.57 -13.34 -2.37
CA TYR A 94 2.53 -13.77 -3.30
C TYR A 94 2.69 -15.25 -3.69
N MET A 95 3.90 -15.65 -4.10
CA MET A 95 4.17 -17.05 -4.47
C MET A 95 4.04 -18.00 -3.29
N LYS A 96 4.45 -17.57 -2.09
CA LYS A 96 4.24 -18.32 -0.86
C LYS A 96 2.75 -18.57 -0.62
N ALA A 97 1.94 -17.53 -0.67
CA ALA A 97 0.50 -17.65 -0.52
C ALA A 97 -0.13 -18.57 -1.58
N ALA A 98 0.28 -18.42 -2.85
CA ALA A 98 -0.25 -19.21 -3.95
C ALA A 98 0.13 -20.72 -3.89
N LEU A 99 1.29 -21.03 -3.32
CA LEU A 99 1.79 -22.42 -3.23
C LEU A 99 1.30 -23.14 -1.97
N HIS A 100 0.87 -22.41 -0.95
CA HIS A 100 0.45 -22.96 0.34
C HIS A 100 -1.02 -22.74 0.66
N ASP A 101 -1.82 -22.26 -0.32
CA ASP A 101 -3.24 -21.95 -0.12
C ASP A 101 -3.47 -20.94 1.01
N ASP A 102 -2.62 -19.92 1.09
CA ASP A 102 -2.61 -18.90 2.13
C ASP A 102 -3.03 -17.52 1.55
N MET A 103 -3.02 -16.50 2.38
CA MET A 103 -3.38 -15.13 2.01
C MET A 103 -2.13 -14.26 1.84
N TYR A 104 -2.05 -13.56 0.70
CA TYR A 104 -1.07 -12.52 0.47
C TYR A 104 -1.43 -11.22 1.22
N CYS A 105 -2.71 -10.84 1.16
CA CYS A 105 -3.27 -9.70 1.88
C CYS A 105 -4.19 -10.21 2.98
N MET A 106 -3.80 -10.03 4.24
CA MET A 106 -4.45 -10.64 5.39
C MET A 106 -5.04 -9.59 6.33
N PRO A 107 -6.30 -9.74 6.78
CA PRO A 107 -6.85 -8.89 7.83
C PRO A 107 -6.04 -9.03 9.14
N LEU A 108 -5.96 -7.96 9.93
CA LEU A 108 -5.32 -8.02 11.24
C LEU A 108 -5.96 -9.08 12.15
N ALA A 109 -7.26 -9.30 12.01
CA ALA A 109 -8.00 -10.33 12.74
C ALA A 109 -7.42 -11.76 12.56
N PHE A 110 -6.81 -12.05 11.43
CA PHE A 110 -6.20 -13.36 11.15
C PHE A 110 -4.72 -13.39 11.56
N ALA A 111 -4.01 -12.29 11.35
CA ALA A 111 -2.61 -12.20 11.73
C ALA A 111 -2.41 -12.13 13.26
N PHE A 112 -3.38 -11.56 13.98
CA PHE A 112 -3.35 -11.35 15.43
C PHE A 112 -4.68 -11.79 16.08
N PRO A 113 -5.03 -13.08 16.02
CA PRO A 113 -6.35 -13.56 16.45
C PRO A 113 -6.63 -13.40 17.95
N GLU A 114 -5.58 -13.34 18.77
CA GLU A 114 -5.69 -13.16 20.23
C GLU A 114 -5.84 -11.68 20.66
N ASP A 115 -5.70 -10.75 19.72
CA ASP A 115 -5.83 -9.32 20.00
C ASP A 115 -7.26 -8.85 19.69
N ASP A 116 -8.02 -8.54 20.75
CA ASP A 116 -9.40 -8.08 20.64
C ASP A 116 -9.58 -6.81 19.83
N PHE A 117 -8.56 -5.96 19.77
CA PHE A 117 -8.60 -4.73 18.99
C PHE A 117 -8.29 -5.00 17.52
N ALA A 118 -7.24 -5.76 17.25
CA ALA A 118 -6.87 -6.17 15.89
C ALA A 118 -8.02 -6.86 15.13
N ARG A 119 -8.86 -7.63 15.87
CA ARG A 119 -10.04 -8.29 15.30
C ARG A 119 -11.11 -7.33 14.78
N ARG A 120 -11.07 -6.04 15.16
CA ARG A 120 -12.05 -5.02 14.78
C ARG A 120 -11.50 -4.00 13.80
N VAL A 121 -10.21 -4.06 13.50
CA VAL A 121 -9.56 -3.17 12.54
C VAL A 121 -9.94 -3.59 11.12
N GLU A 122 -10.56 -2.69 10.36
CA GLU A 122 -11.06 -2.97 9.01
C GLU A 122 -10.25 -2.27 7.91
N ASP A 123 -9.43 -1.30 8.28
CA ASP A 123 -8.75 -0.40 7.33
C ASP A 123 -7.22 -0.43 7.42
N GLU A 124 -6.72 -1.53 7.96
CA GLU A 124 -5.31 -1.90 8.01
C GLU A 124 -5.17 -3.37 7.63
N VAL A 125 -4.14 -3.71 6.89
CA VAL A 125 -3.94 -5.07 6.42
C VAL A 125 -2.46 -5.46 6.47
N MET A 126 -2.22 -6.75 6.69
CA MET A 126 -0.90 -7.33 6.50
C MET A 126 -0.69 -7.65 5.02
N ILE A 127 0.49 -7.32 4.53
CA ILE A 127 0.98 -7.73 3.21
C ILE A 127 2.07 -8.76 3.45
N GLY A 128 1.77 -10.02 3.18
CA GLY A 128 2.58 -11.13 3.64
C GLY A 128 2.73 -11.15 5.15
N GLU A 129 3.82 -11.73 5.65
CA GLU A 129 4.05 -11.90 7.08
C GLU A 129 4.73 -10.70 7.76
N SER A 130 5.38 -9.84 6.98
CA SER A 130 6.30 -8.84 7.54
C SER A 130 5.75 -7.43 7.57
N LEU A 131 4.89 -7.04 6.62
CA LEU A 131 4.47 -5.66 6.45
C LEU A 131 3.02 -5.43 6.86
N LEU A 132 2.78 -4.39 7.64
CA LEU A 132 1.46 -3.83 7.89
C LEU A 132 1.34 -2.51 7.11
N ILE A 133 0.25 -2.37 6.36
CA ILE A 133 -0.09 -1.13 5.68
C ILE A 133 -1.38 -0.53 6.25
N ALA A 134 -1.36 0.79 6.44
CA ALA A 134 -2.47 1.60 6.90
C ALA A 134 -2.58 2.85 6.01
N PRO A 135 -3.03 2.71 4.76
CA PRO A 135 -2.99 3.81 3.79
C PRO A 135 -3.96 4.93 4.16
N VAL A 136 -3.55 6.18 3.92
CA VAL A 136 -4.46 7.33 4.01
C VAL A 136 -5.42 7.26 2.83
N TYR A 137 -6.70 7.05 3.10
CA TYR A 137 -7.75 6.91 2.07
C TYR A 137 -8.66 8.14 1.95
N GLU A 138 -8.67 9.04 2.91
CA GLU A 138 -9.44 10.27 2.86
C GLU A 138 -8.71 11.37 2.06
N GLN A 139 -9.44 12.06 1.19
CA GLN A 139 -8.91 13.17 0.42
C GLN A 139 -8.56 14.35 1.35
N ASN A 140 -7.42 14.99 1.08
CA ASN A 140 -6.89 16.11 1.86
C ASN A 140 -6.52 15.78 3.33
N ALA A 141 -6.64 14.53 3.77
CA ALA A 141 -6.17 14.13 5.09
C ALA A 141 -4.64 14.22 5.16
N ARG A 142 -4.13 14.71 6.30
CA ARG A 142 -2.70 14.86 6.55
C ARG A 142 -2.10 13.73 7.38
N GLY A 143 -2.84 12.65 7.54
CA GLY A 143 -2.47 11.48 8.33
C GLY A 143 -3.70 10.70 8.73
N ARG A 144 -3.50 9.70 9.57
CA ARG A 144 -4.58 8.88 10.11
C ARG A 144 -4.20 8.25 11.45
N TYR A 145 -5.19 7.76 12.18
CA TYR A 145 -4.96 6.85 13.29
C TYR A 145 -4.65 5.45 12.77
N VAL A 146 -3.69 4.80 13.41
CA VAL A 146 -3.23 3.44 13.11
C VAL A 146 -3.18 2.66 14.41
N TYR A 147 -3.59 1.40 14.39
CA TYR A 147 -3.43 0.47 15.49
C TYR A 147 -2.29 -0.51 15.19
N LEU A 148 -1.30 -0.57 16.06
CA LEU A 148 -0.21 -1.54 15.97
C LEU A 148 -0.42 -2.64 17.01
N PRO A 149 -0.66 -3.90 16.60
CA PRO A 149 -0.86 -5.02 17.54
C PRO A 149 0.38 -5.36 18.37
N GLU A 150 1.55 -5.04 17.87
CA GLU A 150 2.85 -5.26 18.51
C GLU A 150 3.79 -4.08 18.26
N GLU A 151 4.97 -4.08 18.91
CA GLU A 151 6.04 -3.12 18.59
C GLU A 151 6.50 -3.33 17.14
N MET A 152 6.45 -2.27 16.33
CA MET A 152 6.80 -2.31 14.92
C MET A 152 7.78 -1.21 14.54
N LEU A 153 8.57 -1.46 13.50
CA LEU A 153 9.39 -0.46 12.85
C LEU A 153 8.55 0.31 11.84
N GLN A 154 8.24 1.57 12.12
CA GLN A 154 7.68 2.48 11.11
C GLN A 154 8.74 2.77 10.06
N VAL A 155 8.39 2.60 8.80
CA VAL A 155 9.19 2.99 7.64
C VAL A 155 8.45 4.10 6.91
N ARG A 156 9.07 5.25 6.81
CA ARG A 156 8.59 6.43 6.10
C ARG A 156 9.45 6.66 4.88
N VAL A 157 8.87 6.73 3.70
CA VAL A 157 9.58 6.96 2.45
C VAL A 157 9.10 8.26 1.82
N LYS A 158 10.00 9.24 1.71
CA LYS A 158 9.76 10.51 1.04
C LYS A 158 10.03 10.34 -0.45
N CYS A 159 8.99 10.10 -1.22
CA CYS A 159 9.11 9.68 -2.61
C CYS A 159 9.60 10.79 -3.55
N SER A 160 9.30 12.05 -3.28
CA SER A 160 9.81 13.19 -4.05
C SER A 160 11.30 13.49 -3.83
N GLU A 161 11.90 12.91 -2.78
CA GLU A 161 13.31 13.11 -2.39
C GLU A 161 14.15 11.84 -2.65
N SER A 162 14.04 11.26 -3.84
CA SER A 162 14.78 10.05 -4.24
C SER A 162 14.57 8.87 -3.27
N ASN A 163 13.36 8.75 -2.74
CA ASN A 163 12.99 7.72 -1.75
C ASN A 163 13.84 7.77 -0.47
N ARG A 164 14.04 8.99 0.08
CA ARG A 164 14.66 9.13 1.39
C ARG A 164 13.86 8.36 2.42
N ILE A 165 14.53 7.45 3.12
CA ILE A 165 13.92 6.57 4.12
C ILE A 165 14.24 7.10 5.52
N GLU A 166 13.19 7.20 6.34
CA GLU A 166 13.28 7.46 7.77
C GLU A 166 12.61 6.33 8.51
N THR A 167 13.18 5.92 9.63
CA THR A 167 12.63 4.82 10.44
C THR A 167 12.53 5.22 11.90
N SER A 168 11.50 4.71 12.57
CA SER A 168 11.33 4.83 14.01
C SER A 168 10.60 3.61 14.57
N VAL A 169 10.96 3.21 15.77
CA VAL A 169 10.26 2.13 16.47
C VAL A 169 9.05 2.72 17.18
N LEU A 170 7.88 2.11 16.95
CA LEU A 170 6.64 2.47 17.64
C LEU A 170 6.18 1.29 18.50
N SER A 171 5.73 1.59 19.71
CA SER A 171 5.13 0.59 20.61
C SER A 171 3.81 0.08 20.08
N ALA A 172 3.34 -1.05 20.58
CA ALA A 172 1.96 -1.49 20.39
C ALA A 172 0.96 -0.43 20.86
N GLY A 173 -0.21 -0.36 20.21
CA GLY A 173 -1.29 0.55 20.55
C GLY A 173 -1.67 1.52 19.44
N HIS A 174 -2.38 2.58 19.80
CA HIS A 174 -2.90 3.57 18.87
C HIS A 174 -1.91 4.72 18.65
N HIS A 175 -1.69 5.06 17.39
CA HIS A 175 -0.83 6.17 16.98
C HIS A 175 -1.53 7.05 15.96
N TYR A 176 -1.38 8.36 16.05
CA TYR A 176 -1.68 9.24 14.93
C TYR A 176 -0.43 9.38 14.06
N ILE A 177 -0.53 8.95 12.82
CA ILE A 177 0.58 8.96 11.86
C ILE A 177 0.35 10.09 10.86
N PRO A 178 1.11 11.20 10.94
CA PRO A 178 1.10 12.22 9.89
C PRO A 178 1.73 11.64 8.63
N VAL A 179 1.12 11.86 7.48
CA VAL A 179 1.61 11.39 6.17
C VAL A 179 1.41 12.49 5.14
N GLU A 180 2.49 13.02 4.61
CA GLU A 180 2.44 14.00 3.54
C GLU A 180 2.02 13.34 2.21
N LEU A 181 1.68 14.17 1.22
CA LEU A 181 1.12 13.67 -0.03
C LEU A 181 2.14 12.85 -0.86
N ASP A 182 3.40 13.16 -0.74
CA ASP A 182 4.53 12.50 -1.40
C ASP A 182 5.22 11.44 -0.52
N GLU A 183 4.56 11.02 0.55
CA GLU A 183 5.06 9.99 1.46
C GLU A 183 4.27 8.70 1.36
N VAL A 184 5.01 7.59 1.50
CA VAL A 184 4.47 6.26 1.76
C VAL A 184 4.96 5.82 3.13
N VAL A 185 4.02 5.42 3.99
CA VAL A 185 4.33 4.92 5.34
C VAL A 185 3.77 3.51 5.47
N PHE A 186 4.61 2.61 5.96
CA PHE A 186 4.23 1.25 6.31
C PHE A 186 5.00 0.79 7.56
N PHE A 187 4.64 -0.35 8.10
CA PHE A 187 5.22 -0.85 9.34
C PHE A 187 5.75 -2.26 9.14
N MET A 188 6.92 -2.54 9.73
CA MET A 188 7.55 -3.85 9.68
C MET A 188 7.49 -4.50 11.04
N ARG A 189 7.18 -5.79 11.05
CA ARG A 189 7.21 -6.61 12.25
C ARG A 189 8.65 -6.86 12.71
N LYS A 190 8.84 -6.95 14.01
CA LYS A 190 10.12 -7.29 14.62
C LYS A 190 10.58 -8.70 14.23
N GLY A 191 11.84 -8.85 13.91
CA GLY A 191 12.42 -10.15 13.52
C GLY A 191 12.18 -10.56 12.07
N HIS A 192 11.51 -9.72 11.28
CA HIS A 192 11.29 -9.94 9.87
C HIS A 192 12.26 -9.16 9.00
N LEU A 193 12.45 -9.61 7.76
CA LEU A 193 13.35 -8.99 6.79
C LEU A 193 12.55 -8.45 5.60
N LEU A 194 12.92 -7.27 5.14
CA LEU A 194 12.48 -6.70 3.87
C LEU A 194 13.72 -6.54 2.99
N PRO A 195 13.96 -7.44 2.02
CA PRO A 195 15.10 -7.30 1.13
C PRO A 195 14.82 -6.22 0.06
N PRO A 196 15.33 -4.99 0.21
CA PRO A 196 15.29 -4.03 -0.89
C PRO A 196 16.33 -4.43 -1.91
N VAL A 197 15.93 -4.52 -3.18
CA VAL A 197 16.88 -4.78 -4.27
C VAL A 197 17.15 -3.48 -5.02
N SER A 198 18.40 -3.11 -5.11
CA SER A 198 18.84 -2.05 -6.01
C SER A 198 18.91 -2.60 -7.45
N TYR A 199 17.93 -2.26 -8.30
CA TYR A 199 17.92 -2.62 -9.71
C TYR A 199 18.83 -1.70 -10.54
N THR A 200 20.07 -1.48 -10.11
CA THR A 200 21.00 -0.64 -10.87
C THR A 200 21.47 -1.26 -12.20
N HIS A 201 21.07 -2.52 -12.50
CA HIS A 201 21.53 -3.25 -13.68
C HIS A 201 20.47 -4.06 -14.43
N LEU A 202 19.17 -3.80 -14.25
CA LEU A 202 18.17 -4.31 -15.18
C LEU A 202 18.11 -3.40 -16.40
N THR A 203 19.01 -3.65 -17.37
CA THR A 203 18.75 -3.26 -18.75
C THR A 203 17.64 -4.17 -19.26
N LEU A 204 16.50 -3.59 -19.65
CA LEU A 204 15.52 -4.29 -20.45
C LEU A 204 16.25 -4.82 -21.70
N PRO A 205 16.09 -6.09 -22.06
CA PRO A 205 16.58 -6.56 -23.34
C PRO A 205 15.89 -5.74 -24.44
N THR A 206 16.68 -5.10 -25.26
CA THR A 206 16.26 -4.36 -26.46
C THR A 206 15.64 -5.32 -27.47
#